data_3a7edd9d77aa17681303ddd27a95c5c1
#
_entry.id   3a7edd9d77aa17681303ddd27a95c5c1
#
_cell.length_a   1.000
_cell.length_b   1.000
_cell.length_c   1.000
_cell.angle_alpha   90.00
_cell.angle_beta   90.00
_cell.angle_gamma   90.00
#
_symmetry.space_group_name_H-M   'P 1'
#
loop_
_entity.id
_entity.type
_entity.pdbx_description
1 polymer ?
#
loop_
_entity_poly.entity_id
_entity_poly.type
_entity_poly.pdbx_seq_one_letter_code
_entity_poly.pdbx_strand_id
1 'polypeptide(L)'
;MTEKTAAVVIGAGVVGLACARALALRGIETIILEANDAIGLESSSRNSEVIHAGLYYPAGSLKARLCVAGNRQLYEFCAAHHVAHRRCGKLIVATAPEQEEKLAALKSQSAQNGVTDLQPRSAAQLATLE
;
A
#
# COMPACT_ATOMS: atom_id res chain seq x y z
N MET A 1 -38.32 2.40 -15.18
CA MET A 1 -37.38 1.96 -16.23
C MET A 1 -36.30 1.10 -15.57
N THR A 2 -36.01 -0.06 -16.12
CA THR A 2 -34.95 -0.93 -15.59
C THR A 2 -33.70 -0.71 -16.44
N GLU A 3 -32.68 -0.17 -15.85
CA GLU A 3 -31.38 -0.05 -16.52
C GLU A 3 -30.65 -1.39 -16.47
N LYS A 4 -29.99 -1.75 -17.56
CA LYS A 4 -29.17 -2.96 -17.66
C LYS A 4 -27.72 -2.52 -17.80
N THR A 5 -26.84 -3.08 -16.99
CA THR A 5 -25.40 -2.87 -17.06
C THR A 5 -24.68 -4.20 -16.95
N ALA A 6 -23.44 -4.27 -17.46
CA ALA A 6 -22.64 -5.49 -17.41
C ALA A 6 -22.04 -5.74 -16.01
N ALA A 7 -21.76 -4.67 -15.23
CA ALA A 7 -21.22 -4.78 -13.89
C ALA A 7 -21.72 -3.65 -12.98
N VAL A 8 -21.88 -3.97 -11.69
CA VAL A 8 -22.17 -2.99 -10.64
C VAL A 8 -21.10 -3.14 -9.55
N VAL A 9 -20.50 -2.02 -9.16
CA VAL A 9 -19.57 -1.94 -8.02
C VAL A 9 -20.28 -1.20 -6.89
N ILE A 10 -20.38 -1.83 -5.73
CA ILE A 10 -20.98 -1.25 -4.54
C ILE A 10 -19.89 -0.65 -3.66
N GLY A 11 -19.99 0.65 -3.44
CA GLY A 11 -19.03 1.46 -2.69
C GLY A 11 -17.99 2.14 -3.58
N ALA A 12 -17.83 3.46 -3.41
CA ALA A 12 -16.87 4.30 -4.12
C ALA A 12 -15.66 4.68 -3.25
N GLY A 13 -15.21 3.78 -2.37
CA GLY A 13 -13.92 3.84 -1.74
C GLY A 13 -12.80 3.46 -2.72
N VAL A 14 -11.52 3.57 -2.31
CA VAL A 14 -10.37 3.31 -3.18
C VAL A 14 -10.41 1.94 -3.85
N VAL A 15 -10.88 0.91 -3.15
CA VAL A 15 -10.98 -0.47 -3.72
C VAL A 15 -12.06 -0.53 -4.79
N GLY A 16 -13.26 0.00 -4.53
CA GLY A 16 -14.35 0.03 -5.51
C GLY A 16 -13.99 0.82 -6.75
N LEU A 17 -13.38 2.00 -6.58
CA LEU A 17 -12.90 2.83 -7.68
C LEU A 17 -11.82 2.11 -8.52
N ALA A 18 -10.88 1.42 -7.87
CA ALA A 18 -9.85 0.65 -8.57
C ALA A 18 -10.45 -0.52 -9.37
N CYS A 19 -11.43 -1.24 -8.80
CA CYS A 19 -12.15 -2.31 -9.50
C CYS A 19 -12.94 -1.78 -10.69
N ALA A 20 -13.72 -0.71 -10.50
CA ALA A 20 -14.49 -0.11 -11.58
C ALA A 20 -13.61 0.41 -12.70
N ARG A 21 -12.48 1.05 -12.36
CA ARG A 21 -11.48 1.47 -13.35
C ARG A 21 -10.94 0.28 -14.14
N ALA A 22 -10.60 -0.82 -13.46
CA ALA A 22 -10.08 -2.01 -14.13
C ALA A 22 -11.10 -2.66 -15.08
N LEU A 23 -12.38 -2.63 -14.73
CA LEU A 23 -13.49 -3.10 -15.59
C LEU A 23 -13.67 -2.16 -16.79
N ALA A 24 -13.71 -0.86 -16.56
CA ALA A 24 -13.86 0.14 -17.61
C ALA A 24 -12.72 0.10 -18.64
N LEU A 25 -11.48 -0.10 -18.21
CA LEU A 25 -10.33 -0.28 -19.10
C LEU A 25 -10.40 -1.54 -19.96
N ARG A 26 -11.25 -2.50 -19.59
CA ARG A 26 -11.57 -3.69 -20.38
C ARG A 26 -12.81 -3.51 -21.28
N GLY A 27 -13.35 -2.31 -21.35
CA GLY A 27 -14.57 -2.01 -22.10
C GLY A 27 -15.86 -2.55 -21.47
N ILE A 28 -15.83 -2.91 -20.19
CA ILE A 28 -17.00 -3.41 -19.46
C ILE A 28 -17.75 -2.20 -18.89
N GLU A 29 -18.98 -2.01 -19.34
CA GLU A 29 -19.87 -0.98 -18.81
C GLU A 29 -20.12 -1.23 -17.32
N THR A 30 -19.81 -0.24 -16.48
CA THR A 30 -19.79 -0.40 -15.04
C THR A 30 -20.47 0.78 -14.36
N ILE A 31 -21.42 0.49 -13.48
CA ILE A 31 -22.08 1.47 -12.61
C ILE A 31 -21.48 1.33 -11.22
N ILE A 32 -21.16 2.46 -10.58
CA ILE A 32 -20.74 2.53 -9.18
C ILE A 32 -21.90 3.07 -8.36
N LEU A 33 -22.27 2.37 -7.30
CA LEU A 33 -23.25 2.80 -6.32
C LEU A 33 -22.53 3.19 -5.03
N GLU A 34 -22.75 4.42 -4.57
CA GLU A 34 -22.21 4.93 -3.30
C GLU A 34 -23.37 5.40 -2.42
N ALA A 35 -23.29 5.12 -1.13
CA ALA A 35 -24.30 5.51 -0.16
C ALA A 35 -24.15 6.96 0.33
N ASN A 36 -22.94 7.49 0.28
CA ASN A 36 -22.64 8.86 0.67
C ASN A 36 -22.75 9.83 -0.51
N ASP A 37 -22.77 11.11 -0.22
CA ASP A 37 -22.89 12.19 -1.22
C ASP A 37 -21.63 12.39 -2.07
N ALA A 38 -20.51 11.77 -1.69
CA ALA A 38 -19.26 11.86 -2.42
C ALA A 38 -18.41 10.58 -2.28
N ILE A 39 -17.48 10.40 -3.22
CA ILE A 39 -16.56 9.26 -3.23
C ILE A 39 -15.51 9.38 -2.12
N GLY A 40 -15.05 8.26 -1.59
CA GLY A 40 -13.89 8.19 -0.71
C GLY A 40 -14.06 8.73 0.70
N LEU A 41 -15.29 9.05 1.15
CA LEU A 41 -15.55 9.70 2.44
C LEU A 41 -15.29 8.83 3.67
N GLU A 42 -15.33 7.51 3.51
CA GLU A 42 -15.13 6.54 4.60
C GLU A 42 -13.62 6.27 4.85
N SER A 43 -13.24 5.00 5.02
CA SER A 43 -11.87 4.58 5.32
C SER A 43 -10.82 5.11 4.33
N SER A 44 -11.20 5.36 3.08
CA SER A 44 -10.29 5.86 2.05
C SER A 44 -9.78 7.28 2.31
N SER A 45 -10.53 8.10 3.04
CA SER A 45 -10.11 9.45 3.49
C SER A 45 -9.50 9.46 4.89
N ARG A 46 -9.45 8.32 5.58
CA ARG A 46 -8.98 8.18 6.96
C ARG A 46 -7.79 7.23 7.02
N ASN A 47 -6.74 7.53 6.29
CA ASN A 47 -5.53 6.70 6.20
C ASN A 47 -4.29 7.49 6.63
N SER A 48 -3.15 6.82 6.73
CA SER A 48 -1.87 7.39 7.16
C SER A 48 -1.06 8.04 6.04
N GLU A 49 -1.58 8.05 4.81
CA GLU A 49 -0.91 8.54 3.59
C GLU A 49 0.46 7.86 3.32
N VAL A 50 0.68 6.69 3.92
CA VAL A 50 1.92 5.93 3.80
C VAL A 50 1.76 4.79 2.80
N ILE A 51 2.62 4.74 1.80
CA ILE A 51 2.75 3.58 0.91
C ILE A 51 3.53 2.49 1.66
N HIS A 52 2.82 1.52 2.22
CA HIS A 52 3.40 0.46 3.03
C HIS A 52 4.28 -0.49 2.20
N ALA A 53 5.42 -0.92 2.78
CA ALA A 53 6.37 -1.80 2.10
C ALA A 53 6.08 -3.31 2.31
N GLY A 54 5.26 -3.69 3.30
CA GLY A 54 4.96 -5.10 3.57
C GLY A 54 5.90 -5.78 4.56
N LEU A 55 6.70 -5.03 5.33
CA LEU A 55 7.75 -5.53 6.22
C LEU A 55 7.24 -6.44 7.36
N TYR A 56 6.12 -6.05 7.97
CA TYR A 56 5.68 -6.58 9.26
C TYR A 56 4.70 -7.74 9.18
N TYR A 57 4.26 -8.11 7.98
CA TYR A 57 3.23 -9.14 7.83
C TYR A 57 3.82 -10.54 7.82
N PRO A 58 3.11 -11.54 8.35
CA PRO A 58 3.57 -12.93 8.31
C PRO A 58 3.93 -13.35 6.89
N ALA A 59 5.06 -14.05 6.75
CA ALA A 59 5.54 -14.51 5.45
C ALA A 59 4.49 -15.40 4.75
N GLY A 60 4.32 -15.21 3.45
CA GLY A 60 3.34 -15.94 2.64
C GLY A 60 1.88 -15.53 2.82
N SER A 61 1.56 -14.64 3.78
CA SER A 61 0.18 -14.15 3.96
C SER A 61 -0.30 -13.36 2.75
N LEU A 62 -1.61 -13.39 2.49
CA LEU A 62 -2.22 -12.59 1.44
C LEU A 62 -1.92 -11.09 1.63
N LYS A 63 -1.91 -10.64 2.89
CA LYS A 63 -1.60 -9.25 3.25
C LYS A 63 -0.16 -8.87 2.88
N ALA A 64 0.84 -9.73 3.14
CA ALA A 64 2.22 -9.51 2.74
C ALA A 64 2.34 -9.44 1.21
N ARG A 65 1.79 -10.42 0.51
CA ARG A 65 1.83 -10.51 -0.97
C ARG A 65 1.20 -9.30 -1.64
N LEU A 66 -0.02 -8.93 -1.22
CA LEU A 66 -0.74 -7.79 -1.80
C LEU A 66 -0.08 -6.46 -1.45
N CYS A 67 0.48 -6.31 -0.25
CA CYS A 67 1.16 -5.09 0.15
C CYS A 67 2.44 -4.87 -0.67
N VAL A 68 3.27 -5.90 -0.85
CA VAL A 68 4.51 -5.80 -1.66
C VAL A 68 4.20 -5.53 -3.13
N ALA A 69 3.23 -6.25 -3.70
CA ALA A 69 2.80 -6.03 -5.08
C ALA A 69 2.19 -4.63 -5.26
N GLY A 70 1.29 -4.24 -4.34
CA GLY A 70 0.62 -2.95 -4.35
C GLY A 70 1.58 -1.76 -4.17
N ASN A 71 2.64 -1.90 -3.38
CA ASN A 71 3.68 -0.89 -3.24
C ASN A 71 4.28 -0.52 -4.61
N ARG A 72 4.72 -1.51 -5.38
CA ARG A 72 5.30 -1.28 -6.72
C ARG A 72 4.29 -0.64 -7.66
N GLN A 73 3.10 -1.23 -7.75
CA GLN A 73 2.04 -0.74 -8.62
C GLN A 73 1.60 0.68 -8.28
N LEU A 74 1.57 1.03 -6.98
CA LEU A 74 1.16 2.37 -6.56
C LEU A 74 2.19 3.44 -6.93
N TYR A 75 3.49 3.16 -6.81
CA TYR A 75 4.52 4.08 -7.31
C TYR A 75 4.44 4.27 -8.83
N GLU A 76 4.26 3.19 -9.58
CA GLU A 76 4.07 3.24 -11.03
C GLU A 76 2.80 4.03 -11.40
N PHE A 77 1.70 3.77 -10.72
CA PHE A 77 0.43 4.47 -10.90
C PHE A 77 0.57 5.97 -10.61
N CYS A 78 1.16 6.34 -9.50
CA CYS A 78 1.36 7.74 -9.11
C CYS A 78 2.20 8.48 -10.14
N ALA A 79 3.28 7.85 -10.62
CA ALA A 79 4.12 8.44 -11.67
C ALA A 79 3.35 8.61 -12.99
N ALA A 80 2.62 7.58 -13.44
CA ALA A 80 1.87 7.60 -14.70
C ALA A 80 0.69 8.58 -14.69
N HIS A 81 0.11 8.86 -13.52
CA HIS A 81 -1.05 9.73 -13.36
C HIS A 81 -0.74 11.08 -12.71
N HIS A 82 0.54 11.44 -12.58
CA HIS A 82 1.00 12.69 -11.98
C HIS A 82 0.46 12.92 -10.55
N VAL A 83 0.26 11.84 -9.79
CA VAL A 83 -0.11 11.93 -8.38
C VAL A 83 1.14 12.23 -7.57
N ALA A 84 1.10 13.32 -6.81
CA ALA A 84 2.23 13.72 -5.97
C ALA A 84 2.55 12.62 -4.94
N HIS A 85 3.79 12.16 -4.90
CA HIS A 85 4.27 11.13 -3.99
C HIS A 85 5.75 11.30 -3.73
N ARG A 86 6.23 10.72 -2.64
CA ARG A 86 7.63 10.81 -2.24
C ARG A 86 8.13 9.47 -1.71
N ARG A 87 9.23 8.98 -2.24
CA ARG A 87 9.91 7.80 -1.75
C ARG A 87 10.95 8.22 -0.69
N CYS A 88 10.48 8.57 0.50
CA CYS A 88 11.31 9.09 1.59
C CYS A 88 12.02 8.00 2.41
N GLY A 89 11.70 6.72 2.19
CA GLY A 89 12.23 5.64 3.01
C GLY A 89 11.58 5.56 4.40
N LYS A 90 12.18 4.74 5.27
CA LYS A 90 11.75 4.56 6.66
C LYS A 90 12.94 4.13 7.50
N LEU A 91 13.08 4.70 8.68
CA LEU A 91 13.99 4.23 9.71
C LEU A 91 13.23 3.38 10.74
N ILE A 92 13.83 2.26 11.13
CA ILE A 92 13.35 1.41 12.22
C ILE A 92 14.50 1.32 13.22
N VAL A 93 14.29 1.85 14.41
CA VAL A 93 15.34 2.07 15.39
C VAL A 93 15.14 1.16 16.59
N ALA A 94 16.21 0.46 17.01
CA ALA A 94 16.29 -0.14 18.33
C ALA A 94 16.83 0.90 19.31
N THR A 95 16.12 1.11 20.40
CA THR A 95 16.48 2.04 21.47
C THR A 95 17.04 1.31 22.70
N ALA A 96 17.05 -0.03 22.68
CA ALA A 96 17.57 -0.87 23.74
C ALA A 96 18.19 -2.16 23.13
N PRO A 97 19.23 -2.74 23.76
CA PRO A 97 19.96 -3.90 23.23
C PRO A 97 19.07 -5.10 22.91
N GLU A 98 18.06 -5.38 23.71
CA GLU A 98 17.11 -6.49 23.53
C GLU A 98 16.19 -6.30 22.30
N GLN A 99 16.21 -5.15 21.67
CA GLN A 99 15.47 -4.86 20.44
C GLN A 99 16.30 -5.15 19.19
N GLU A 100 17.60 -5.32 19.29
CA GLU A 100 18.48 -5.59 18.14
C GLU A 100 18.14 -6.94 17.48
N GLU A 101 17.86 -7.97 18.29
CA GLU A 101 17.39 -9.26 17.77
C GLU A 101 16.09 -9.14 16.98
N LYS A 102 15.20 -8.25 17.41
CA LYS A 102 13.93 -7.98 16.68
C LYS A 102 14.18 -7.31 15.34
N LEU A 103 15.19 -6.43 15.23
CA LEU A 103 15.58 -5.84 13.95
C LEU A 103 16.13 -6.91 12.99
N ALA A 104 16.96 -7.82 13.47
CA ALA A 104 17.51 -8.92 12.68
C ALA A 104 16.39 -9.86 12.20
N ALA A 105 15.46 -10.21 13.10
CA ALA A 105 14.29 -11.02 12.76
C ALA A 105 13.39 -10.34 11.73
N LEU A 106 13.14 -9.04 11.89
CA LEU A 106 12.35 -8.25 10.93
C LEU A 106 13.00 -8.22 9.55
N LYS A 107 14.33 -8.05 9.49
CA LYS A 107 15.06 -8.11 8.22
C LYS A 107 14.90 -9.46 7.53
N SER A 108 15.02 -10.56 8.28
CA SER A 108 14.81 -11.91 7.75
C SER A 108 13.38 -12.10 7.24
N GLN A 109 12.39 -11.71 8.03
CA GLN A 109 10.97 -11.79 7.65
C GLN A 109 10.65 -10.94 6.41
N SER A 110 11.18 -9.74 6.34
CA SER A 110 10.95 -8.85 5.20
C SER A 110 11.51 -9.43 3.90
N ALA A 111 12.68 -10.06 3.97
CA ALA A 111 13.29 -10.75 2.82
C ALA A 111 12.40 -11.90 2.32
N GLN A 112 11.78 -12.67 3.23
CA GLN A 112 10.82 -13.73 2.86
C GLN A 112 9.57 -13.14 2.15
N ASN A 113 9.20 -11.90 2.45
CA ASN A 113 8.11 -11.19 1.78
C ASN A 113 8.54 -10.56 0.44
N GLY A 114 9.82 -10.65 0.07
CA GLY A 114 10.36 -10.06 -1.15
C GLY A 114 10.77 -8.58 -0.99
N VAL A 115 10.91 -8.10 0.25
CA VAL A 115 11.47 -6.78 0.57
C VAL A 115 12.92 -6.97 0.99
N THR A 116 13.86 -6.68 0.09
CA THR A 116 15.29 -7.02 0.23
C THR A 116 16.21 -5.80 0.40
N ASP A 117 15.64 -4.61 0.42
CA ASP A 117 16.35 -3.33 0.46
C ASP A 117 16.60 -2.78 1.88
N LEU A 118 16.28 -3.56 2.93
CA LEU A 118 16.60 -3.19 4.31
C LEU A 118 18.09 -3.23 4.57
N GLN A 119 18.67 -2.07 4.89
CA GLN A 119 20.08 -1.92 5.20
C GLN A 119 20.27 -1.66 6.71
N PRO A 120 21.03 -2.49 7.43
CA PRO A 120 21.45 -2.19 8.79
C PRO A 120 22.30 -0.91 8.81
N ARG A 121 22.10 -0.09 9.82
CA ARG A 121 22.88 1.13 10.08
C ARG A 121 23.36 1.14 11.52
N SER A 122 24.56 1.60 11.74
CA SER A 122 25.07 1.86 13.07
C SER A 122 24.51 3.17 13.65
N ALA A 123 24.57 3.35 14.97
CA ALA A 123 24.16 4.60 15.60
C ALA A 123 24.91 5.82 15.01
N ALA A 124 26.21 5.69 14.71
CA ALA A 124 26.98 6.74 14.07
C ALA A 124 26.48 7.10 12.67
N GLN A 125 26.06 6.09 11.89
CA GLN A 125 25.47 6.32 10.56
C GLN A 125 24.06 6.94 10.67
N LEU A 126 23.31 6.60 11.71
CA LEU A 126 22.00 7.17 11.94
C LEU A 126 22.10 8.67 12.24
N ALA A 127 23.04 9.09 13.07
CA ALA A 127 23.28 10.49 13.42
C ALA A 127 23.64 11.38 12.21
N THR A 128 24.05 10.79 11.08
CA THR A 128 24.32 11.55 9.84
C THR A 128 23.11 11.70 8.92
N LEU A 129 21.98 11.06 9.26
CA LEU A 129 20.75 11.12 8.48
C LEU A 129 19.74 12.15 9.02
N GLU A 130 20.01 12.70 10.19
CA GLU A 130 19.26 13.80 10.81
C GLU A 130 19.97 15.13 10.54
#